data_11b1042cdc9670743f382e2e88891deb
#
_entry.id   11b1042cdc9670743f382e2e88891deb
#
_cell.length_a   1.000
_cell.length_b   1.000
_cell.length_c   1.000
_cell.angle_alpha   90.00
_cell.angle_beta   90.00
_cell.angle_gamma   90.00
#
_symmetry.space_group_name_H-M   'P 1'
#
loop_
_entity.id
_entity.type
_entity.pdbx_description
1 polymer ?
#
loop_
_entity_poly.entity_id
_entity_poly.type
_entity_poly.pdbx_seq_one_letter_code
_entity_poly.pdbx_strand_id
1 'polypeptide(L)'
;MITHCTWGVTHAGPKSTGAIRSVAALSTLIANGIGDTLRISYASDHVDEVKDGLEILYCLGKRPRKGIELIACPTCGRIQVDLFTLVKEVEEKLSTQITLPLKVAVMGCIVNGPGEAEGADVAVFAGDRRGIIYVQGQRVANVPENEIMERLLKECLEFEAKVKRGEAKLGEKMVEIVPPDPIGELGSGKAKIMAGQVEQITVRAT
;
A
#
# COMPACT_ATOMS: atom_id res chain seq x y z
N MET A 1 12.74 -25.29 -31.34
CA MET A 1 12.54 -23.87 -31.71
C MET A 1 11.74 -23.25 -30.56
N ILE A 2 12.33 -22.39 -29.75
CA ILE A 2 11.59 -21.72 -28.65
C ILE A 2 10.93 -20.49 -29.27
N THR A 3 9.61 -20.49 -29.35
CA THR A 3 8.84 -19.37 -29.88
C THR A 3 8.61 -18.38 -28.75
N HIS A 4 9.15 -17.17 -28.89
CA HIS A 4 8.91 -16.08 -27.93
C HIS A 4 7.45 -15.60 -28.03
N CYS A 5 6.74 -15.57 -26.91
CA CYS A 5 5.32 -15.23 -26.86
C CYS A 5 5.08 -13.90 -26.12
N THR A 6 4.49 -12.93 -26.81
CA THR A 6 4.12 -11.63 -26.25
C THR A 6 2.60 -11.53 -26.10
N TRP A 7 2.12 -11.21 -24.91
CA TRP A 7 0.70 -11.00 -24.61
C TRP A 7 0.37 -9.52 -24.42
N GLY A 8 -0.78 -9.11 -24.95
CA GLY A 8 -1.28 -7.75 -24.79
C GLY A 8 -2.73 -7.60 -25.26
N VAL A 9 -3.46 -6.69 -24.61
CA VAL A 9 -4.83 -6.34 -25.02
C VAL A 9 -4.78 -5.29 -26.11
N THR A 10 -5.47 -5.53 -27.25
CA THR A 10 -5.43 -4.64 -28.41
C THR A 10 -6.48 -3.53 -28.35
N HIS A 11 -7.68 -3.83 -27.87
CA HIS A 11 -8.80 -2.86 -27.75
C HIS A 11 -9.00 -2.40 -26.33
N ALA A 12 -7.97 -1.80 -25.72
CA ALA A 12 -8.00 -1.44 -24.30
C ALA A 12 -8.82 -0.18 -23.99
N GLY A 13 -8.82 0.82 -24.89
CA GLY A 13 -9.52 2.09 -24.67
C GLY A 13 -8.71 3.11 -23.85
N PRO A 14 -9.33 4.04 -23.11
CA PRO A 14 -8.63 4.98 -22.22
C PRO A 14 -8.01 4.25 -21.03
N LYS A 15 -7.04 4.90 -20.34
CA LYS A 15 -6.27 4.32 -19.24
C LYS A 15 -7.14 3.66 -18.17
N SER A 16 -8.20 4.33 -17.72
CA SER A 16 -9.08 3.84 -16.63
C SER A 16 -9.71 2.49 -16.91
N THR A 17 -10.13 2.23 -18.16
CA THR A 17 -10.70 0.95 -18.58
C THR A 17 -9.64 0.01 -19.12
N GLY A 18 -8.61 0.53 -19.78
CA GLY A 18 -7.53 -0.23 -20.37
C GLY A 18 -6.69 -0.99 -19.36
N ALA A 19 -6.36 -0.35 -18.24
CA ALA A 19 -5.65 -0.98 -17.13
C ALA A 19 -6.44 -2.17 -16.56
N ILE A 20 -7.74 -1.98 -16.29
CA ILE A 20 -8.61 -3.05 -15.76
C ILE A 20 -8.71 -4.23 -16.75
N ARG A 21 -8.90 -3.95 -18.03
CA ARG A 21 -8.96 -4.99 -19.08
C ARG A 21 -7.64 -5.75 -19.18
N SER A 22 -6.51 -5.06 -19.09
CA SER A 22 -5.19 -5.67 -19.12
C SER A 22 -4.97 -6.59 -17.91
N VAL A 23 -5.31 -6.15 -16.71
CA VAL A 23 -5.26 -7.00 -15.52
C VAL A 23 -6.14 -8.23 -15.69
N ALA A 24 -7.39 -8.07 -16.08
CA ALA A 24 -8.35 -9.18 -16.23
C ALA A 24 -7.89 -10.22 -17.26
N ALA A 25 -7.34 -9.77 -18.41
CA ALA A 25 -6.92 -10.66 -19.47
C ALA A 25 -5.57 -11.34 -19.22
N LEU A 26 -4.61 -10.65 -18.59
CA LEU A 26 -3.22 -11.08 -18.56
C LEU A 26 -2.82 -11.76 -17.27
N SER A 27 -3.47 -11.43 -16.15
CA SER A 27 -3.05 -11.94 -14.83
C SER A 27 -3.05 -13.46 -14.74
N THR A 28 -4.09 -14.12 -15.25
CA THR A 28 -4.18 -15.60 -15.24
C THR A 28 -3.07 -16.23 -16.08
N LEU A 29 -2.79 -15.69 -17.26
CA LEU A 29 -1.73 -16.20 -18.14
C LEU A 29 -0.36 -16.07 -17.47
N ILE A 30 -0.06 -14.87 -16.93
CA ILE A 30 1.22 -14.59 -16.28
C ILE A 30 1.38 -15.42 -15.00
N ALA A 31 0.32 -15.56 -14.19
CA ALA A 31 0.35 -16.37 -12.97
C ALA A 31 0.73 -17.83 -13.27
N ASN A 32 0.20 -18.39 -14.37
CA ASN A 32 0.49 -19.74 -14.82
C ASN A 32 1.81 -19.88 -15.62
N GLY A 33 2.60 -18.81 -15.73
CA GLY A 33 3.90 -18.85 -16.43
C GLY A 33 3.76 -18.92 -17.96
N ILE A 34 2.63 -18.48 -18.52
CA ILE A 34 2.39 -18.50 -19.96
C ILE A 34 2.80 -17.15 -20.56
N GLY A 35 3.76 -17.16 -21.49
CA GLY A 35 4.30 -15.99 -22.19
C GLY A 35 5.60 -15.45 -21.61
N ASP A 36 6.35 -14.75 -22.46
CA ASP A 36 7.70 -14.25 -22.16
C ASP A 36 7.73 -12.73 -22.03
N THR A 37 6.78 -12.03 -22.64
CA THR A 37 6.71 -10.57 -22.67
C THR A 37 5.28 -10.11 -22.45
N LEU A 38 5.13 -9.07 -21.62
CA LEU A 38 3.89 -8.35 -21.37
C LEU A 38 3.88 -7.03 -22.12
N ARG A 39 2.81 -6.76 -22.86
CA ARG A 39 2.52 -5.46 -23.47
C ARG A 39 1.25 -4.86 -22.88
N ILE A 40 1.35 -3.67 -22.32
CA ILE A 40 0.20 -2.83 -21.99
C ILE A 40 0.05 -1.78 -23.08
N SER A 41 -1.19 -1.50 -23.50
CA SER A 41 -1.47 -0.52 -24.53
C SER A 41 -2.87 0.07 -24.32
N TYR A 42 -2.95 1.39 -24.22
CA TYR A 42 -4.19 2.16 -24.11
C TYR A 42 -3.96 3.62 -24.50
N ALA A 43 -5.03 4.41 -24.64
CA ALA A 43 -4.94 5.82 -25.01
C ALA A 43 -4.54 6.68 -23.80
N SER A 44 -3.24 6.77 -23.50
CA SER A 44 -2.63 7.60 -22.46
C SER A 44 -1.13 7.79 -22.74
N ASP A 45 -0.40 8.39 -21.79
CA ASP A 45 1.06 8.47 -21.85
C ASP A 45 1.70 7.07 -21.83
N HIS A 46 2.69 6.85 -22.70
CA HIS A 46 3.41 5.57 -22.77
C HIS A 46 4.12 5.19 -21.47
N VAL A 47 4.51 6.19 -20.66
CA VAL A 47 5.09 5.96 -19.33
C VAL A 47 4.09 5.26 -18.41
N ASP A 48 2.80 5.58 -18.52
CA ASP A 48 1.74 4.94 -17.74
C ASP A 48 1.61 3.44 -18.10
N GLU A 49 1.73 3.10 -19.39
CA GLU A 49 1.68 1.70 -19.86
C GLU A 49 2.78 0.87 -19.19
N VAL A 50 4.00 1.43 -19.09
CA VAL A 50 5.14 0.77 -18.44
C VAL A 50 4.90 0.62 -16.94
N LYS A 51 4.40 1.67 -16.28
CA LYS A 51 4.09 1.65 -14.84
C LYS A 51 3.05 0.60 -14.50
N ASP A 52 1.94 0.58 -15.23
CA ASP A 52 0.85 -0.37 -15.00
C ASP A 52 1.30 -1.81 -15.30
N GLY A 53 2.12 -2.01 -16.32
CA GLY A 53 2.73 -3.32 -16.63
C GLY A 53 3.65 -3.82 -15.50
N LEU A 54 4.47 -2.96 -14.95
CA LEU A 54 5.30 -3.28 -13.79
C LEU A 54 4.45 -3.57 -12.55
N GLU A 55 3.39 -2.80 -12.32
CA GLU A 55 2.48 -3.00 -11.18
C GLU A 55 1.80 -4.36 -11.24
N ILE A 56 1.33 -4.78 -12.43
CA ILE A 56 0.78 -6.13 -12.64
C ILE A 56 1.81 -7.21 -12.24
N LEU A 57 3.06 -7.07 -12.65
CA LEU A 57 4.12 -8.03 -12.31
C LEU A 57 4.45 -8.04 -10.83
N TYR A 58 4.41 -6.88 -10.16
CA TYR A 58 4.62 -6.76 -8.71
C TYR A 58 3.47 -7.43 -7.94
N CYS A 59 2.22 -7.14 -8.30
CA CYS A 59 1.04 -7.77 -7.67
C CYS A 59 1.02 -9.29 -7.82
N LEU A 60 1.53 -9.82 -8.92
CA LEU A 60 1.63 -11.26 -9.18
C LEU A 60 2.91 -11.91 -8.61
N GLY A 61 3.76 -11.16 -7.94
CA GLY A 61 5.03 -11.66 -7.40
C GLY A 61 6.03 -12.16 -8.48
N LYS A 62 5.84 -11.76 -9.75
CA LYS A 62 6.71 -12.16 -10.86
C LYS A 62 7.95 -11.28 -11.00
N ARG A 63 7.95 -10.15 -10.31
CA ARG A 63 9.09 -9.24 -10.26
C ARG A 63 9.21 -8.63 -8.86
N PRO A 64 10.42 -8.49 -8.30
CA PRO A 64 10.62 -7.77 -7.05
C PRO A 64 10.28 -6.28 -7.25
N ARG A 65 9.47 -5.71 -6.33
CA ARG A 65 9.11 -4.30 -6.37
C ARG A 65 10.35 -3.42 -6.17
N LYS A 66 10.41 -2.32 -6.87
CA LYS A 66 11.40 -1.24 -6.66
C LYS A 66 10.66 0.00 -6.18
N GLY A 67 11.22 0.65 -5.16
CA GLY A 67 10.58 1.80 -4.53
C GLY A 67 9.42 1.40 -3.63
N ILE A 68 8.69 2.38 -3.13
CA ILE A 68 7.64 2.17 -2.14
C ILE A 68 6.45 1.34 -2.65
N GLU A 69 5.83 0.63 -1.73
CA GLU A 69 4.46 0.10 -1.86
C GLU A 69 3.56 0.93 -0.97
N LEU A 70 2.75 1.80 -1.57
CA LEU A 70 1.87 2.70 -0.82
C LEU A 70 0.54 2.02 -0.54
N ILE A 71 0.17 1.96 0.74
CA ILE A 71 -1.12 1.46 1.23
C ILE A 71 -1.89 2.65 1.78
N ALA A 72 -3.10 2.90 1.29
CA ALA A 72 -3.96 3.97 1.79
C ALA A 72 -5.33 3.41 2.20
N CYS A 73 -5.93 3.98 3.23
CA CYS A 73 -7.26 3.56 3.64
C CYS A 73 -8.33 3.97 2.61
N PRO A 74 -9.45 3.21 2.52
CA PRO A 74 -10.49 3.42 1.51
C PRO A 74 -11.42 4.61 1.77
N THR A 75 -11.03 5.58 2.60
CA THR A 75 -11.80 6.82 2.86
C THR A 75 -13.23 6.58 3.36
N CYS A 76 -13.38 6.04 4.56
CA CYS A 76 -14.69 5.91 5.18
C CYS A 76 -15.17 7.23 5.86
N GLY A 77 -16.40 7.27 6.41
CA GLY A 77 -16.94 8.43 7.12
C GLY A 77 -16.21 8.85 8.41
N ARG A 78 -15.11 8.17 8.76
CA ARG A 78 -14.26 8.50 9.94
C ARG A 78 -13.04 9.32 9.58
N ILE A 79 -12.83 9.65 8.30
CA ILE A 79 -11.69 10.42 7.85
C ILE A 79 -11.74 11.84 8.43
N GLN A 80 -10.59 12.32 8.92
CA GLN A 80 -10.48 13.61 9.60
C GLN A 80 -9.46 14.54 8.95
N VAL A 81 -8.86 14.11 7.83
CA VAL A 81 -7.83 14.86 7.09
C VAL A 81 -8.10 14.79 5.60
N ASP A 82 -7.51 15.68 4.82
CA ASP A 82 -7.48 15.54 3.36
C ASP A 82 -6.53 14.43 2.95
N LEU A 83 -7.03 13.19 3.02
CA LEU A 83 -6.25 12.00 2.73
C LEU A 83 -5.80 11.93 1.27
N PHE A 84 -6.62 12.41 0.33
CA PHE A 84 -6.25 12.35 -1.09
C PHE A 84 -5.03 13.20 -1.38
N THR A 85 -4.99 14.43 -0.87
CA THR A 85 -3.83 15.30 -1.00
C THR A 85 -2.62 14.70 -0.30
N LEU A 86 -2.77 14.19 0.92
CA LEU A 86 -1.67 13.57 1.67
C LEU A 86 -1.09 12.35 0.95
N VAL A 87 -1.93 11.45 0.45
CA VAL A 87 -1.51 10.23 -0.29
C VAL A 87 -0.73 10.61 -1.55
N LYS A 88 -1.24 11.59 -2.31
CA LYS A 88 -0.56 12.08 -3.52
C LYS A 88 0.81 12.69 -3.20
N GLU A 89 0.91 13.52 -2.18
CA GLU A 89 2.21 14.09 -1.75
C GLU A 89 3.18 13.01 -1.29
N VAL A 90 2.70 12.01 -0.55
CA VAL A 90 3.51 10.87 -0.10
C VAL A 90 4.02 10.08 -1.31
N GLU A 91 3.15 9.75 -2.26
CA GLU A 91 3.53 9.04 -3.47
C GLU A 91 4.59 9.80 -4.27
N GLU A 92 4.37 11.09 -4.54
CA GLU A 92 5.28 11.92 -5.33
C GLU A 92 6.67 12.08 -4.67
N LYS A 93 6.70 12.35 -3.36
CA LYS A 93 7.97 12.60 -2.64
C LYS A 93 8.75 11.32 -2.34
N LEU A 94 8.07 10.27 -1.87
CA LEU A 94 8.74 9.04 -1.50
C LEU A 94 9.19 8.22 -2.71
N SER A 95 8.41 8.18 -3.79
CA SER A 95 8.77 7.43 -5.00
C SER A 95 10.06 7.91 -5.65
N THR A 96 10.44 9.18 -5.45
CA THR A 96 11.69 9.75 -5.97
C THR A 96 12.90 9.54 -5.07
N GLN A 97 12.70 9.31 -3.78
CA GLN A 97 13.77 9.28 -2.78
C GLN A 97 14.05 7.89 -2.21
N ILE A 98 13.05 7.02 -2.17
CA ILE A 98 13.18 5.66 -1.63
C ILE A 98 13.40 4.66 -2.77
N THR A 99 14.40 3.81 -2.61
CA THR A 99 14.80 2.82 -3.62
C THR A 99 14.43 1.39 -3.23
N LEU A 100 14.34 1.11 -1.93
CA LEU A 100 13.93 -0.19 -1.42
C LEU A 100 12.40 -0.36 -1.47
N PRO A 101 11.90 -1.60 -1.53
CA PRO A 101 10.47 -1.90 -1.57
C PRO A 101 9.82 -1.74 -0.18
N LEU A 102 9.88 -0.52 0.37
CA LEU A 102 9.23 -0.20 1.64
C LEU A 102 7.72 -0.19 1.49
N LYS A 103 7.03 -0.84 2.43
CA LYS A 103 5.57 -0.74 2.58
C LYS A 103 5.24 0.44 3.48
N VAL A 104 4.64 1.48 2.89
CA VAL A 104 4.25 2.71 3.60
C VAL A 104 2.74 2.80 3.65
N ALA A 105 2.17 2.88 4.86
CA ALA A 105 0.73 2.99 5.06
C ALA A 105 0.32 4.41 5.47
N VAL A 106 -0.68 4.96 4.78
CA VAL A 106 -1.25 6.28 5.06
C VAL A 106 -2.73 6.12 5.39
N MET A 107 -3.06 6.33 6.66
CA MET A 107 -4.40 6.11 7.19
C MET A 107 -5.03 7.41 7.69
N GLY A 108 -6.27 7.68 7.27
CA GLY A 108 -7.01 8.90 7.60
C GLY A 108 -7.75 8.86 8.94
N CYS A 109 -7.58 7.81 9.74
CA CYS A 109 -8.10 7.75 11.11
C CYS A 109 -7.28 6.80 11.98
N ILE A 110 -7.37 6.98 13.29
CA ILE A 110 -6.64 6.19 14.28
C ILE A 110 -7.36 4.86 14.59
N VAL A 111 -8.67 4.77 14.34
CA VAL A 111 -9.50 3.65 14.83
C VAL A 111 -9.25 2.35 14.04
N ASN A 112 -9.36 2.40 12.73
CA ASN A 112 -9.17 1.22 11.87
C ASN A 112 -7.74 1.13 11.30
N GLY A 113 -7.00 2.26 11.33
CA GLY A 113 -5.67 2.38 10.77
C GLY A 113 -4.72 1.25 11.17
N PRO A 114 -4.62 0.89 12.47
CA PRO A 114 -3.72 -0.17 12.91
C PRO A 114 -3.94 -1.52 12.22
N GLY A 115 -5.19 -1.95 12.06
CA GLY A 115 -5.52 -3.20 11.37
C GLY A 115 -5.28 -3.14 9.85
N GLU A 116 -5.58 -2.00 9.23
CA GLU A 116 -5.39 -1.80 7.78
C GLU A 116 -3.93 -1.55 7.39
N ALA A 117 -3.09 -1.12 8.34
CA ALA A 117 -1.65 -0.92 8.16
C ALA A 117 -0.82 -2.16 8.56
N GLU A 118 -1.46 -3.29 8.81
CA GLU A 118 -0.74 -4.50 9.20
C GLU A 118 0.28 -4.91 8.13
N GLY A 119 1.52 -5.15 8.58
CA GLY A 119 2.62 -5.49 7.69
C GLY A 119 3.28 -4.31 6.98
N ALA A 120 2.89 -3.06 7.26
CA ALA A 120 3.62 -1.89 6.79
C ALA A 120 4.92 -1.70 7.57
N ASP A 121 5.98 -1.30 6.86
CA ASP A 121 7.28 -0.98 7.46
C ASP A 121 7.21 0.38 8.19
N VAL A 122 6.55 1.35 7.56
CA VAL A 122 6.28 2.67 8.13
C VAL A 122 4.81 3.00 7.93
N ALA A 123 4.14 3.49 8.97
CA ALA A 123 2.73 3.86 8.90
C ALA A 123 2.48 5.23 9.52
N VAL A 124 1.58 6.01 8.94
CA VAL A 124 1.02 7.21 9.54
C VAL A 124 -0.49 7.08 9.72
N PHE A 125 -0.95 7.38 10.92
CA PHE A 125 -2.37 7.49 11.27
C PHE A 125 -2.68 8.97 11.48
N ALA A 126 -3.32 9.58 10.50
CA ALA A 126 -3.68 10.98 10.52
C ALA A 126 -5.10 11.16 11.08
N GLY A 127 -5.29 12.13 11.97
CA GLY A 127 -6.59 12.45 12.55
C GLY A 127 -6.47 13.51 13.64
N ASP A 128 -7.54 14.25 13.87
CA ASP A 128 -7.60 15.32 14.86
C ASP A 128 -6.43 16.34 14.75
N ARG A 129 -6.15 16.79 13.49
CA ARG A 129 -5.06 17.71 13.14
C ARG A 129 -3.66 17.24 13.54
N ARG A 130 -3.47 15.93 13.69
CA ARG A 130 -2.20 15.31 14.06
C ARG A 130 -1.93 14.06 13.24
N GLY A 131 -0.67 13.65 13.19
CA GLY A 131 -0.22 12.38 12.64
C GLY A 131 0.58 11.59 13.66
N ILE A 132 0.20 10.33 13.85
CA ILE A 132 0.98 9.40 14.66
C ILE A 132 1.75 8.50 13.70
N ILE A 133 3.07 8.50 13.81
CA ILE A 133 3.94 7.71 12.92
C ILE A 133 4.47 6.50 13.66
N TYR A 134 4.40 5.37 12.99
CA TYR A 134 4.90 4.08 13.46
C TYR A 134 5.95 3.56 12.49
N VAL A 135 6.98 2.92 13.02
CA VAL A 135 7.98 2.18 12.27
C VAL A 135 8.00 0.77 12.82
N GLN A 136 7.75 -0.22 11.98
CA GLN A 136 7.63 -1.64 12.35
C GLN A 136 6.70 -1.88 13.57
N GLY A 137 5.56 -1.20 13.60
CA GLY A 137 4.59 -1.31 14.69
C GLY A 137 4.92 -0.52 15.96
N GLN A 138 6.09 0.12 16.05
CA GLN A 138 6.46 0.97 17.18
C GLN A 138 6.14 2.43 16.90
N ARG A 139 5.45 3.08 17.82
CA ARG A 139 5.18 4.52 17.74
C ARG A 139 6.47 5.32 17.90
N VAL A 140 6.85 6.08 16.88
CA VAL A 140 8.10 6.87 16.88
C VAL A 140 7.85 8.38 16.95
N ALA A 141 6.70 8.86 16.49
CA ALA A 141 6.38 10.28 16.51
C ALA A 141 4.88 10.56 16.65
N ASN A 142 4.58 11.77 17.14
CA ASN A 142 3.25 12.38 17.10
C ASN A 142 3.46 13.85 16.75
N VAL A 143 3.01 14.23 15.55
CA VAL A 143 3.29 15.54 14.97
C VAL A 143 2.00 16.23 14.52
N PRO A 144 1.97 17.58 14.46
CA PRO A 144 0.86 18.28 13.86
C PRO A 144 0.71 17.94 12.36
N GLU A 145 -0.49 18.15 11.82
CA GLU A 145 -0.84 17.75 10.44
C GLU A 145 0.12 18.32 9.39
N ASN A 146 0.52 19.57 9.53
CA ASN A 146 1.46 20.24 8.61
C ASN A 146 2.88 19.68 8.62
N GLU A 147 3.25 18.90 9.63
CA GLU A 147 4.58 18.28 9.74
C GLU A 147 4.57 16.78 9.39
N ILE A 148 3.40 16.20 9.11
CA ILE A 148 3.26 14.77 8.84
C ILE A 148 4.18 14.35 7.69
N MET A 149 4.16 15.08 6.58
CA MET A 149 4.89 14.71 5.37
C MET A 149 6.41 14.72 5.59
N GLU A 150 6.93 15.78 6.22
CA GLU A 150 8.36 15.91 6.48
C GLU A 150 8.84 14.82 7.44
N ARG A 151 8.08 14.60 8.50
CA ARG A 151 8.42 13.57 9.49
C ARG A 151 8.33 12.16 8.91
N LEU A 152 7.30 11.85 8.13
CA LEU A 152 7.13 10.56 7.47
C LEU A 152 8.29 10.27 6.52
N LEU A 153 8.68 11.25 5.70
CA LEU A 153 9.82 11.13 4.79
C LEU A 153 11.11 10.83 5.55
N LYS A 154 11.35 11.56 6.66
CA LYS A 154 12.52 11.34 7.52
C LYS A 154 12.56 9.91 8.04
N GLU A 155 11.45 9.42 8.61
CA GLU A 155 11.39 8.06 9.15
C GLU A 155 11.60 6.98 8.06
N CYS A 156 11.04 7.19 6.86
CA CYS A 156 11.25 6.28 5.73
C CYS A 156 12.72 6.23 5.30
N LEU A 157 13.40 7.38 5.21
CA LEU A 157 14.82 7.44 4.85
C LEU A 157 15.71 6.81 5.93
N GLU A 158 15.43 7.08 7.20
CA GLU A 158 16.16 6.48 8.33
C GLU A 158 15.96 4.95 8.36
N PHE A 159 14.74 4.49 8.12
CA PHE A 159 14.44 3.07 8.06
C PHE A 159 15.13 2.41 6.86
N GLU A 160 15.07 3.01 5.67
CA GLU A 160 15.80 2.52 4.49
C GLU A 160 17.30 2.41 4.77
N ALA A 161 17.89 3.39 5.45
CA ALA A 161 19.29 3.36 5.83
C ALA A 161 19.61 2.22 6.81
N LYS A 162 18.73 1.94 7.79
CA LYS A 162 18.87 0.80 8.71
C LYS A 162 18.82 -0.53 7.97
N VAL A 163 17.88 -0.68 7.01
CA VAL A 163 17.78 -1.89 6.18
C VAL A 163 19.04 -2.08 5.34
N LYS A 164 19.57 -1.02 4.71
CA LYS A 164 20.81 -1.07 3.93
C LYS A 164 22.03 -1.45 4.76
N ARG A 165 22.05 -1.09 6.06
CA ARG A 165 23.11 -1.50 7.01
C ARG A 165 22.90 -2.89 7.62
N GLY A 166 21.76 -3.55 7.34
CA GLY A 166 21.42 -4.84 7.91
C GLY A 166 20.92 -4.80 9.37
N GLU A 167 20.60 -3.61 9.88
CA GLU A 167 20.09 -3.39 11.25
C GLU A 167 18.58 -3.64 11.36
N ALA A 168 17.86 -3.67 10.24
CA ALA A 168 16.44 -3.93 10.14
C ALA A 168 16.13 -4.77 8.89
N LYS A 169 14.97 -5.44 8.88
CA LYS A 169 14.48 -6.22 7.74
C LYS A 169 13.14 -5.67 7.29
N LEU A 170 12.87 -5.74 5.99
CA LEU A 170 11.58 -5.38 5.41
C LEU A 170 10.51 -6.39 5.82
N GLY A 171 9.30 -5.91 6.09
CA GLY A 171 8.14 -6.74 6.42
C GLY A 171 8.23 -7.45 7.77
N GLU A 172 9.20 -7.12 8.63
CA GLU A 172 9.33 -7.71 9.96
C GLU A 172 8.41 -6.98 10.94
N LYS A 173 7.45 -7.71 11.51
CA LYS A 173 6.53 -7.16 12.53
C LYS A 173 7.19 -7.29 13.89
N MET A 174 7.68 -6.18 14.46
CA MET A 174 8.33 -6.19 15.77
C MET A 174 7.33 -6.17 16.94
N VAL A 175 6.20 -5.46 16.79
CA VAL A 175 5.18 -5.29 17.83
C VAL A 175 3.80 -5.22 17.17
N GLU A 176 2.79 -5.76 17.84
CA GLU A 176 1.40 -5.57 17.45
C GLU A 176 0.99 -4.11 17.73
N ILE A 177 0.47 -3.42 16.71
CA ILE A 177 -0.05 -2.06 16.87
C ILE A 177 -1.35 -2.15 17.65
N VAL A 178 -1.32 -1.79 18.91
CA VAL A 178 -2.53 -1.67 19.74
C VAL A 178 -3.10 -0.28 19.52
N PRO A 179 -4.36 -0.13 19.07
CA PRO A 179 -4.98 1.18 18.97
C PRO A 179 -4.99 1.85 20.34
N PRO A 180 -4.75 3.17 20.41
CA PRO A 180 -4.91 3.89 21.68
C PRO A 180 -6.35 3.73 22.15
N ASP A 181 -6.53 3.54 23.45
CA ASP A 181 -7.86 3.51 24.06
C ASP A 181 -8.65 4.74 23.62
N PRO A 182 -9.91 4.60 23.20
CA PRO A 182 -10.73 5.75 22.85
C PRO A 182 -10.79 6.69 24.07
N ILE A 183 -10.38 7.93 23.87
CA ILE A 183 -10.44 8.97 24.90
C ILE A 183 -11.91 9.26 25.16
N GLY A 184 -12.45 8.74 26.25
CA GLY A 184 -13.82 8.97 26.66
C GLY A 184 -14.35 7.77 27.43
N GLU A 185 -14.54 7.97 28.72
CA GLU A 185 -15.15 7.01 29.64
C GLU A 185 -16.47 6.48 29.10
N LEU A 186 -16.51 5.21 28.77
CA LEU A 186 -17.71 4.39 28.83
C LEU A 186 -17.30 2.97 29.20
N GLY A 187 -17.53 2.68 30.47
CA GLY A 187 -17.82 1.39 31.07
C GLY A 187 -17.04 0.17 30.61
N SER A 188 -16.16 -0.30 31.47
CA SER A 188 -15.65 -1.67 31.59
C SER A 188 -16.41 -2.74 30.76
N GLY A 189 -15.91 -3.04 29.59
CA GLY A 189 -16.32 -4.19 28.80
C GLY A 189 -15.09 -4.70 28.04
N LYS A 190 -14.41 -5.70 28.60
CA LYS A 190 -13.36 -6.43 27.91
C LYS A 190 -13.91 -7.09 26.66
N ALA A 191 -13.83 -6.42 25.52
CA ALA A 191 -14.01 -7.06 24.23
C ALA A 191 -12.77 -7.90 23.92
N LYS A 192 -12.79 -9.16 24.26
CA LYS A 192 -11.88 -10.17 23.72
C LYS A 192 -12.22 -10.34 22.24
N ILE A 193 -11.47 -9.69 21.36
CA ILE A 193 -11.50 -10.05 19.95
C ILE A 193 -10.74 -11.36 19.83
N MET A 194 -11.47 -12.45 19.73
CA MET A 194 -10.91 -13.76 19.38
C MET A 194 -10.44 -13.70 17.94
N ALA A 195 -9.14 -13.87 17.73
CA ALA A 195 -8.57 -14.17 16.43
C ALA A 195 -9.16 -15.51 15.94
N GLY A 196 -9.77 -15.50 14.76
CA GLY A 196 -10.11 -16.71 14.04
C GLY A 196 -11.59 -16.83 13.73
N GLN A 197 -11.98 -16.30 12.60
CA GLN A 197 -12.82 -16.95 11.59
C GLN A 197 -13.05 -15.97 10.44
N VAL A 198 -12.26 -16.08 9.40
CA VAL A 198 -12.61 -15.50 8.10
C VAL A 198 -13.66 -16.44 7.52
N GLU A 199 -14.94 -16.13 7.69
CA GLU A 199 -16.01 -16.79 6.94
C GLU A 199 -15.86 -16.45 5.47
N GLN A 200 -15.77 -17.48 4.65
CA GLN A 200 -15.73 -17.36 3.19
C GLN A 200 -17.02 -16.69 2.72
N ILE A 201 -16.89 -15.49 2.16
CA ILE A 201 -17.98 -14.81 1.49
C ILE A 201 -18.23 -15.55 0.19
N THR A 202 -19.25 -16.39 0.16
CA THR A 202 -19.74 -17.02 -1.06
C THR A 202 -20.59 -16.01 -1.81
N VAL A 203 -20.04 -15.39 -2.85
CA VAL A 203 -20.82 -14.57 -3.79
C VAL A 203 -21.65 -15.51 -4.65
N ARG A 204 -22.95 -15.59 -4.41
CA ARG A 204 -23.88 -16.24 -5.33
C ARG A 204 -24.17 -15.28 -6.49
N ALA A 205 -23.74 -15.64 -7.69
CA ALA A 205 -24.19 -15.00 -8.91
C ALA A 205 -25.67 -15.35 -9.13
N THR A 206 -26.53 -14.34 -9.21
CA THR A 206 -27.89 -14.43 -9.73
C THR A 206 -27.88 -14.10 -11.21
#